data_d3ffe03742453dc73f83599bf8cd9521
#
_entry.id   d3ffe03742453dc73f83599bf8cd9521
#
_cell.length_a   1.000
_cell.length_b   1.000
_cell.length_c   1.000
_cell.angle_alpha   90.00
_cell.angle_beta   90.00
_cell.angle_gamma   90.00
#
_symmetry.space_group_name_H-M   'P 1'
#
loop_
_entity.id
_entity.type
_entity.pdbx_description
1 polymer ?
#
loop_
_entity_poly.entity_id
_entity_poly.type
_entity_poly.pdbx_seq_one_letter_code
_entity_poly.pdbx_strand_id
1 'polypeptide(L)'
;TSRNYLAAAYGYDNRQLQDELRTFGSSTEKHSNALHLGIVGNSRGMGSYTGYSALYYTGRLTYDDINVGNEGTYHKFNTDINHIQRLGHTVNLHINLHSQLASKDLDGSEQFSLGGADGIRAYPQGEASGSSGYQATAELRYATSIANLSLATFIDCGEVELNKNIGDHRNLAGWGVGVQYARPNDYYLRVDYARNLNGEAYQSEENDKNGRVWFLAYKLF
;
A
#
# COMPACT_ATOMS: atom_id res chain seq x y z
N THR A 1 1.98 -28.70 12.58
CA THR A 1 3.39 -28.33 12.35
C THR A 1 3.41 -26.97 11.64
N SER A 2 3.87 -25.92 12.33
CA SER A 2 4.12 -24.61 11.71
C SER A 2 5.28 -24.78 10.71
N ARG A 3 5.01 -24.60 9.42
CA ARG A 3 6.06 -24.61 8.41
C ARG A 3 6.44 -23.17 8.11
N ASN A 4 7.69 -22.83 8.41
CA ASN A 4 8.33 -21.65 7.85
C ASN A 4 8.77 -21.99 6.43
N TYR A 5 8.70 -21.02 5.52
CA TYR A 5 9.32 -21.18 4.22
C TYR A 5 10.01 -19.89 3.79
N LEU A 6 11.04 -20.06 2.99
CA LEU A 6 11.74 -19.02 2.25
C LEU A 6 11.91 -19.53 0.82
N ALA A 7 11.55 -18.72 -0.15
CA ALA A 7 11.66 -19.03 -1.56
C ALA A 7 12.30 -17.86 -2.31
N ALA A 8 13.06 -18.17 -3.35
CA ALA A 8 13.47 -17.21 -4.36
C ALA A 8 12.25 -16.87 -5.23
N ALA A 9 12.06 -15.60 -5.52
CA ALA A 9 11.05 -15.09 -6.44
C ALA A 9 11.75 -14.42 -7.62
N TYR A 10 11.25 -14.66 -8.83
CA TYR A 10 11.72 -13.98 -10.03
C TYR A 10 10.56 -13.86 -11.02
N GLY A 11 10.61 -12.84 -11.86
CA GLY A 11 9.62 -12.65 -12.91
C GLY A 11 10.03 -11.58 -13.90
N TYR A 12 9.26 -11.52 -14.97
CA TYR A 12 9.39 -10.52 -16.02
C TYR A 12 8.02 -9.92 -16.29
N ASP A 13 7.97 -8.61 -16.22
CA ASP A 13 6.78 -7.80 -16.49
C ASP A 13 6.95 -7.10 -17.84
N ASN A 14 5.95 -7.24 -18.72
CA ASN A 14 5.83 -6.46 -19.95
C ASN A 14 4.46 -5.77 -19.93
N ARG A 15 4.46 -4.43 -19.94
CA ARG A 15 3.24 -3.63 -19.86
C ARG A 15 3.22 -2.58 -20.96
N GLN A 16 2.06 -2.49 -21.63
CA GLN A 16 1.70 -1.40 -22.50
C GLN A 16 0.68 -0.54 -21.78
N LEU A 17 0.95 0.73 -21.64
CA LEU A 17 0.18 1.69 -20.87
C LEU A 17 -0.21 2.87 -21.76
N GLN A 18 -1.38 3.45 -21.51
CA GLN A 18 -1.86 4.63 -22.22
C GLN A 18 -2.38 5.65 -21.22
N ASP A 19 -1.84 6.86 -21.28
CA ASP A 19 -2.34 8.00 -20.50
C ASP A 19 -3.16 8.90 -21.42
N GLU A 20 -4.43 9.13 -21.03
CA GLU A 20 -5.34 10.03 -21.76
C GLU A 20 -5.59 11.31 -20.95
N LEU A 21 -5.23 12.45 -21.52
CA LEU A 21 -5.61 13.77 -21.03
C LEU A 21 -6.85 14.25 -21.80
N ARG A 22 -8.03 13.83 -21.36
CA ARG A 22 -9.32 14.10 -22.03
C ARG A 22 -9.61 15.58 -22.24
N THR A 23 -9.16 16.44 -21.32
CA THR A 23 -9.33 17.91 -21.41
C THR A 23 -8.63 18.51 -22.62
N PHE A 24 -7.53 17.91 -23.06
CA PHE A 24 -6.71 18.40 -24.18
C PHE A 24 -6.72 17.46 -25.39
N GLY A 25 -7.43 16.34 -25.31
CA GLY A 25 -7.50 15.35 -26.38
C GLY A 25 -6.15 14.71 -26.72
N SER A 26 -5.20 14.71 -25.78
CA SER A 26 -3.90 14.09 -25.98
C SER A 26 -3.86 12.71 -25.35
N SER A 27 -3.21 11.77 -26.04
CA SER A 27 -2.95 10.41 -25.59
C SER A 27 -1.45 10.16 -25.69
N THR A 28 -0.87 9.58 -24.66
CA THR A 28 0.55 9.18 -24.64
C THR A 28 0.62 7.69 -24.40
N GLU A 29 1.19 6.96 -25.34
CA GLU A 29 1.50 5.54 -25.19
C GLU A 29 2.88 5.34 -24.59
N LYS A 30 3.02 4.34 -23.71
CA LYS A 30 4.27 4.00 -23.05
C LYS A 30 4.41 2.51 -22.83
N HIS A 31 5.63 2.03 -22.90
CA HIS A 31 5.98 0.63 -22.71
C HIS A 31 6.92 0.49 -21.51
N SER A 32 6.59 -0.43 -20.61
CA SER A 32 7.43 -0.77 -19.47
C SER A 32 7.79 -2.25 -19.51
N ASN A 33 9.09 -2.52 -19.43
CA ASN A 33 9.64 -3.85 -19.31
C ASN A 33 10.48 -3.93 -18.04
N ALA A 34 10.23 -4.89 -17.17
CA ALA A 34 10.98 -5.05 -15.94
C ALA A 34 11.27 -6.52 -15.63
N LEU A 35 12.48 -6.79 -15.18
CA LEU A 35 12.86 -8.03 -14.50
C LEU A 35 12.81 -7.77 -13.01
N HIS A 36 12.31 -8.73 -12.24
CA HIS A 36 12.44 -8.71 -10.81
C HIS A 36 12.99 -10.02 -10.26
N LEU A 37 13.74 -9.89 -9.18
CA LEU A 37 14.24 -11.02 -8.41
C LEU A 37 14.30 -10.67 -6.92
N GLY A 38 14.16 -11.67 -6.07
CA GLY A 38 14.22 -11.46 -4.63
C GLY A 38 13.81 -12.69 -3.83
N ILE A 39 13.31 -12.43 -2.65
CA ILE A 39 12.86 -13.46 -1.71
C ILE A 39 11.43 -13.18 -1.26
N VAL A 40 10.69 -14.27 -1.04
CA VAL A 40 9.38 -14.28 -0.39
C VAL A 40 9.36 -15.38 0.66
N GLY A 41 8.66 -15.16 1.74
CA GLY A 41 8.60 -16.17 2.77
C GLY A 41 7.61 -15.90 3.87
N ASN A 42 7.51 -16.85 4.78
CA ASN A 42 6.83 -16.63 6.04
C ASN A 42 7.53 -17.33 7.21
N SER A 43 7.29 -16.80 8.37
CA SER A 43 7.69 -17.39 9.66
C SER A 43 6.47 -17.50 10.58
N ARG A 44 6.36 -18.62 11.30
CA ARG A 44 5.29 -18.88 12.27
C ARG A 44 5.89 -19.23 13.60
N GLY A 45 5.51 -18.49 14.62
CA GLY A 45 5.89 -18.72 16.02
C GLY A 45 4.67 -19.10 16.88
N MET A 46 4.88 -19.20 18.19
CA MET A 46 3.79 -19.37 19.15
C MET A 46 2.91 -18.12 19.17
N GLY A 47 1.75 -18.20 18.48
CA GLY A 47 0.81 -17.08 18.40
C GLY A 47 1.23 -15.94 17.48
N SER A 48 2.22 -16.15 16.63
CA SER A 48 2.65 -15.14 15.64
C SER A 48 2.72 -15.71 14.23
N TYR A 49 2.52 -14.83 13.27
CA TYR A 49 2.73 -15.06 11.84
C TYR A 49 3.40 -13.83 11.24
N THR A 50 4.43 -14.04 10.45
CA THR A 50 5.09 -12.98 9.67
C THR A 50 5.21 -13.44 8.23
N GLY A 51 4.54 -12.76 7.32
CA GLY A 51 4.78 -12.87 5.88
C GLY A 51 5.70 -11.73 5.45
N TYR A 52 6.61 -11.98 4.52
CA TYR A 52 7.53 -10.96 4.02
C TYR A 52 7.90 -11.20 2.57
N SER A 53 8.19 -10.10 1.87
CA SER A 53 8.83 -10.10 0.57
C SER A 53 9.88 -9.00 0.47
N ALA A 54 10.91 -9.23 -0.35
CA ALA A 54 11.92 -8.24 -0.69
C ALA A 54 12.33 -8.49 -2.14
N LEU A 55 11.94 -7.55 -3.03
CA LEU A 55 12.07 -7.70 -4.48
C LEU A 55 12.85 -6.52 -5.06
N TYR A 56 13.88 -6.83 -5.82
CA TYR A 56 14.61 -5.87 -6.63
C TYR A 56 14.12 -5.92 -8.06
N TYR A 57 13.83 -4.75 -8.62
CA TYR A 57 13.39 -4.56 -9.98
C TYR A 57 14.45 -3.80 -10.78
N THR A 58 14.70 -4.24 -12.00
CA THR A 58 15.39 -3.47 -13.02
C THR A 58 14.52 -3.40 -14.26
N GLY A 59 14.15 -2.21 -14.65
CA GLY A 59 13.19 -2.00 -15.74
C GLY A 59 13.62 -0.87 -16.65
N ARG A 60 12.94 -0.80 -17.81
CA ARG A 60 13.05 0.29 -18.78
C ARG A 60 11.66 0.75 -19.17
N LEU A 61 11.45 2.05 -19.09
CA LEU A 61 10.26 2.72 -19.58
C LEU A 61 10.62 3.53 -20.83
N THR A 62 9.78 3.44 -21.86
CA THR A 62 9.87 4.22 -23.10
C THR A 62 8.51 4.83 -23.43
N TYR A 63 8.52 6.02 -24.04
CA TYR A 63 7.33 6.69 -24.57
C TYR A 63 7.41 6.70 -26.10
N ASP A 64 6.26 6.59 -26.77
CA ASP A 64 6.26 6.51 -28.24
C ASP A 64 6.46 7.86 -28.91
N ASP A 65 5.99 8.97 -28.30
CA ASP A 65 5.90 10.26 -28.97
C ASP A 65 6.70 11.43 -28.36
N ILE A 66 7.16 11.37 -27.11
CA ILE A 66 7.78 12.51 -26.44
C ILE A 66 8.87 12.04 -25.48
N ASN A 67 10.03 12.68 -25.56
CA ASN A 67 11.12 12.46 -24.62
C ASN A 67 10.75 13.11 -23.26
N VAL A 68 10.19 12.33 -22.33
CA VAL A 68 9.79 12.79 -20.99
C VAL A 68 10.89 12.43 -20.00
N GLY A 69 11.17 13.32 -19.05
CA GLY A 69 12.31 13.19 -18.12
C GLY A 69 12.39 11.90 -17.30
N ASN A 70 11.29 11.14 -17.22
CA ASN A 70 11.22 9.88 -16.45
C ASN A 70 11.46 8.64 -17.32
N GLU A 71 11.73 8.80 -18.62
CA GLU A 71 12.09 7.74 -19.55
C GLU A 71 13.42 7.07 -19.19
N GLY A 72 13.61 5.83 -19.66
CA GLY A 72 14.87 5.09 -19.59
C GLY A 72 14.90 4.01 -18.51
N THR A 73 16.10 3.57 -18.19
CA THR A 73 16.31 2.50 -17.21
C THR A 73 16.10 3.02 -15.79
N TYR A 74 15.43 2.21 -14.98
CA TYR A 74 15.23 2.44 -13.54
C TYR A 74 15.51 1.17 -12.73
N HIS A 75 15.79 1.38 -11.46
CA HIS A 75 15.93 0.32 -10.47
C HIS A 75 15.06 0.67 -9.27
N LYS A 76 14.40 -0.32 -8.71
CA LYS A 76 13.66 -0.13 -7.46
C LYS A 76 13.71 -1.38 -6.58
N PHE A 77 13.61 -1.17 -5.30
CA PHE A 77 13.58 -2.20 -4.28
C PHE A 77 12.29 -2.07 -3.48
N ASN A 78 11.47 -3.11 -3.50
CA ASN A 78 10.20 -3.15 -2.79
C ASN A 78 10.29 -4.13 -1.63
N THR A 79 9.74 -3.73 -0.48
CA THR A 79 9.65 -4.58 0.71
C THR A 79 8.23 -4.57 1.24
N ASP A 80 7.70 -5.77 1.53
CA ASP A 80 6.42 -5.95 2.20
C ASP A 80 6.61 -6.81 3.44
N ILE A 81 6.04 -6.40 4.56
CA ILE A 81 6.00 -7.16 5.80
C ILE A 81 4.58 -7.12 6.34
N ASN A 82 4.03 -8.29 6.61
CA ASN A 82 2.76 -8.45 7.30
C ASN A 82 3.01 -9.30 8.56
N HIS A 83 2.82 -8.73 9.73
CA HIS A 83 3.01 -9.41 11.01
C HIS A 83 1.72 -9.44 11.81
N ILE A 84 1.38 -10.62 12.30
CA ILE A 84 0.24 -10.83 13.20
C ILE A 84 0.78 -11.44 14.48
N GLN A 85 0.50 -10.79 15.61
CA GLN A 85 0.85 -11.26 16.94
C GLN A 85 -0.40 -11.39 17.78
N ARG A 86 -0.64 -12.59 18.29
CA ARG A 86 -1.67 -12.81 19.30
C ARG A 86 -1.17 -12.30 20.67
N LEU A 87 -1.89 -11.34 21.24
CA LEU A 87 -1.57 -10.74 22.54
C LEU A 87 -2.35 -11.41 23.69
N GLY A 88 -3.33 -12.25 23.37
CA GLY A 88 -4.17 -12.94 24.36
C GLY A 88 -5.19 -13.83 23.68
N HIS A 89 -6.30 -14.11 24.34
CA HIS A 89 -7.36 -14.95 23.80
C HIS A 89 -8.23 -14.22 22.77
N THR A 90 -8.40 -12.90 22.93
CA THR A 90 -9.35 -12.09 22.16
C THR A 90 -8.68 -10.94 21.40
N VAL A 91 -7.39 -10.66 21.63
CA VAL A 91 -6.69 -9.51 21.04
C VAL A 91 -5.56 -9.98 20.14
N ASN A 92 -5.52 -9.43 18.92
CA ASN A 92 -4.43 -9.59 17.98
C ASN A 92 -3.88 -8.21 17.57
N LEU A 93 -2.56 -8.10 17.47
CA LEU A 93 -1.87 -6.99 16.86
C LEU A 93 -1.53 -7.35 15.42
N HIS A 94 -1.89 -6.50 14.48
CA HIS A 94 -1.52 -6.57 13.08
C HIS A 94 -0.59 -5.42 12.76
N ILE A 95 0.56 -5.70 12.15
CA ILE A 95 1.51 -4.70 11.67
C ILE A 95 1.73 -4.95 10.19
N ASN A 96 1.56 -3.93 9.36
CA ASN A 96 1.86 -3.95 7.95
C ASN A 96 2.90 -2.88 7.65
N LEU A 97 3.89 -3.21 6.82
CA LEU A 97 4.87 -2.29 6.29
C LEU A 97 5.02 -2.56 4.80
N HIS A 98 4.89 -1.51 4.01
CA HIS A 98 5.20 -1.50 2.58
C HIS A 98 6.22 -0.41 2.33
N SER A 99 7.24 -0.67 1.51
CA SER A 99 8.21 0.34 1.14
C SER A 99 8.73 0.16 -0.28
N GLN A 100 9.11 1.26 -0.91
CA GLN A 100 9.77 1.31 -2.19
C GLN A 100 10.95 2.29 -2.13
N LEU A 101 12.10 1.86 -2.63
CA LEU A 101 13.27 2.70 -2.85
C LEU A 101 13.61 2.67 -4.34
N ALA A 102 13.65 3.82 -4.98
CA ALA A 102 13.94 3.92 -6.41
C ALA A 102 15.26 4.65 -6.68
N SER A 103 15.91 4.33 -7.79
CA SER A 103 17.19 4.92 -8.19
C SER A 103 17.07 6.34 -8.78
N LYS A 104 15.88 6.69 -9.29
CA LYS A 104 15.58 7.98 -9.91
C LYS A 104 14.10 8.33 -9.74
N ASP A 105 13.69 9.51 -10.20
CA ASP A 105 12.27 9.82 -10.31
C ASP A 105 11.61 8.91 -11.33
N LEU A 106 10.52 8.26 -10.90
CA LEU A 106 9.78 7.27 -11.68
C LEU A 106 8.55 7.88 -12.34
N ASP A 107 8.12 7.26 -13.44
CA ASP A 107 6.79 7.50 -14.01
C ASP A 107 5.69 7.13 -13.02
N GLY A 108 4.53 7.80 -13.10
CA GLY A 108 3.40 7.56 -12.21
C GLY A 108 2.95 6.10 -12.13
N SER A 109 3.13 5.33 -13.22
CA SER A 109 2.80 3.89 -13.26
C SER A 109 3.73 3.00 -12.42
N GLU A 110 4.88 3.52 -12.01
CA GLU A 110 5.89 2.82 -11.19
C GLU A 110 6.06 3.42 -9.80
N GLN A 111 5.36 4.53 -9.50
CA GLN A 111 5.46 5.23 -8.22
C GLN A 111 4.79 4.47 -7.08
N PHE A 112 5.27 4.76 -5.89
CA PHE A 112 4.66 4.37 -4.61
C PHE A 112 3.58 5.39 -4.24
N SER A 113 2.39 4.89 -3.85
CA SER A 113 1.25 5.74 -3.54
C SER A 113 0.82 5.61 -2.09
N LEU A 114 0.49 6.72 -1.46
CA LEU A 114 -0.07 6.80 -0.10
C LEU A 114 -1.56 7.17 -0.12
N GLY A 115 -2.22 6.83 0.98
CA GLY A 115 -3.65 7.10 1.18
C GLY A 115 -4.54 5.93 0.72
N GLY A 116 -5.81 5.99 1.09
CA GLY A 116 -6.81 5.00 0.71
C GLY A 116 -7.09 3.93 1.76
N ALA A 117 -8.05 3.06 1.43
CA ALA A 117 -8.56 2.01 2.32
C ALA A 117 -7.51 1.00 2.79
N ASP A 118 -6.52 0.70 1.93
CA ASP A 118 -5.43 -0.24 2.19
C ASP A 118 -4.11 0.45 2.54
N GLY A 119 -4.14 1.78 2.66
CA GLY A 119 -3.00 2.62 2.99
C GLY A 119 -3.23 3.43 4.25
N ILE A 120 -3.03 4.76 4.15
CA ILE A 120 -3.30 5.70 5.24
C ILE A 120 -4.76 6.12 5.15
N ARG A 121 -5.62 5.43 5.88
CA ARG A 121 -7.10 5.48 5.77
C ARG A 121 -7.72 6.84 6.07
N ALA A 122 -6.97 7.73 6.71
CA ALA A 122 -7.42 9.11 6.94
C ALA A 122 -7.43 9.98 5.68
N TYR A 123 -6.83 9.52 4.59
CA TYR A 123 -6.66 10.26 3.35
C TYR A 123 -7.31 9.57 2.14
N PRO A 124 -7.66 10.33 1.08
CA PRO A 124 -8.15 9.77 -0.18
C PRO A 124 -7.22 8.73 -0.79
N GLN A 125 -7.74 7.92 -1.69
CA GLN A 125 -6.94 6.99 -2.47
C GLN A 125 -5.98 7.78 -3.38
N GLY A 126 -4.69 7.48 -3.31
CA GLY A 126 -3.68 8.15 -4.14
C GLY A 126 -3.41 9.60 -3.76
N GLU A 127 -3.61 9.96 -2.51
CA GLU A 127 -3.42 11.33 -2.00
C GLU A 127 -2.02 11.88 -2.21
N ALA A 128 -1.01 11.02 -2.14
CA ALA A 128 0.36 11.36 -2.48
C ALA A 128 1.02 10.19 -3.20
N SER A 129 1.86 10.50 -4.19
CA SER A 129 2.63 9.49 -4.92
C SER A 129 4.06 9.97 -5.13
N GLY A 130 5.02 9.06 -5.04
CA GLY A 130 6.42 9.38 -5.20
C GLY A 130 7.26 8.18 -5.58
N SER A 131 8.49 8.42 -5.95
CA SER A 131 9.39 7.37 -6.45
C SER A 131 9.90 6.44 -5.36
N SER A 132 10.13 7.00 -4.18
CA SER A 132 10.50 6.26 -2.97
C SER A 132 9.51 6.61 -1.86
N GLY A 133 9.27 5.65 -0.97
CA GLY A 133 8.38 5.89 0.16
C GLY A 133 8.17 4.66 1.01
N TYR A 134 7.45 4.85 2.10
CA TYR A 134 6.98 3.78 2.95
C TYR A 134 5.59 4.10 3.51
N GLN A 135 4.85 3.07 3.84
CA GLN A 135 3.66 3.17 4.69
C GLN A 135 3.65 2.05 5.71
N ALA A 136 3.19 2.35 6.90
CA ALA A 136 3.07 1.43 8.00
C ALA A 136 1.71 1.56 8.68
N THR A 137 1.16 0.42 9.09
CA THR A 137 -0.07 0.32 9.88
C THR A 137 0.19 -0.52 11.11
N ALA A 138 -0.28 -0.07 12.26
CA ALA A 138 -0.43 -0.87 13.47
C ALA A 138 -1.90 -0.91 13.86
N GLU A 139 -2.48 -2.12 13.91
CA GLU A 139 -3.92 -2.32 14.17
C GLU A 139 -4.12 -3.36 15.26
N LEU A 140 -4.81 -2.97 16.33
CA LEU A 140 -5.30 -3.88 17.37
C LEU A 140 -6.71 -4.34 17.03
N ARG A 141 -6.92 -5.65 16.95
CA ARG A 141 -8.23 -6.27 16.73
C ARG A 141 -8.69 -7.01 17.99
N TYR A 142 -9.89 -6.70 18.42
CA TYR A 142 -10.56 -7.32 19.54
C TYR A 142 -11.74 -8.17 19.05
N ALA A 143 -11.67 -9.49 19.26
CA ALA A 143 -12.78 -10.40 19.01
C ALA A 143 -13.84 -10.25 20.13
N THR A 144 -15.05 -9.83 19.77
CA THR A 144 -16.14 -9.61 20.72
C THR A 144 -16.77 -10.93 21.16
N SER A 145 -17.70 -10.89 22.13
CA SER A 145 -18.54 -12.04 22.50
C SER A 145 -19.57 -12.41 21.42
N ILE A 146 -19.82 -11.52 20.46
CA ILE A 146 -20.71 -11.81 19.31
C ILE A 146 -19.89 -12.59 18.27
N ALA A 147 -20.40 -13.74 17.86
CA ALA A 147 -19.71 -14.59 16.89
C ALA A 147 -19.41 -13.80 15.58
N ASN A 148 -18.20 -13.97 15.08
CA ASN A 148 -17.71 -13.35 13.83
C ASN A 148 -17.57 -11.82 13.84
N LEU A 149 -17.85 -11.14 14.96
CA LEU A 149 -17.72 -9.70 15.10
C LEU A 149 -16.43 -9.33 15.82
N SER A 150 -15.65 -8.43 15.22
CA SER A 150 -14.44 -7.86 15.80
C SER A 150 -14.47 -6.34 15.73
N LEU A 151 -13.86 -5.70 16.71
CA LEU A 151 -13.57 -4.26 16.72
C LEU A 151 -12.10 -4.06 16.46
N ALA A 152 -11.76 -2.94 15.81
CA ALA A 152 -10.38 -2.56 15.54
C ALA A 152 -10.12 -1.12 15.97
N THR A 153 -8.89 -0.85 16.39
CA THR A 153 -8.32 0.50 16.44
C THR A 153 -6.96 0.47 15.77
N PHE A 154 -6.60 1.56 15.09
CA PHE A 154 -5.40 1.56 14.26
C PHE A 154 -4.74 2.92 14.18
N ILE A 155 -3.46 2.90 13.84
CA ILE A 155 -2.65 4.04 13.44
C ILE A 155 -2.00 3.68 12.11
N ASP A 156 -2.11 4.60 11.15
CA ASP A 156 -1.48 4.54 9.84
C ASP A 156 -0.50 5.70 9.70
N CYS A 157 0.67 5.46 9.13
CA CYS A 157 1.63 6.52 8.78
C CYS A 157 2.43 6.17 7.54
N GLY A 158 2.96 7.17 6.87
CA GLY A 158 3.82 6.98 5.71
C GLY A 158 4.38 8.28 5.17
N GLU A 159 5.38 8.12 4.33
CA GLU A 159 6.08 9.20 3.65
C GLU A 159 6.39 8.81 2.22
N VAL A 160 6.28 9.75 1.30
CA VAL A 160 6.78 9.64 -0.07
C VAL A 160 7.70 10.79 -0.41
N GLU A 161 8.73 10.48 -1.18
CA GLU A 161 9.62 11.43 -1.82
C GLU A 161 9.01 11.83 -3.17
N LEU A 162 8.45 13.06 -3.23
CA LEU A 162 7.75 13.59 -4.41
C LEU A 162 8.74 13.91 -5.55
N ASN A 163 9.92 14.39 -5.19
CA ASN A 163 10.98 14.73 -6.14
C ASN A 163 12.35 14.53 -5.51
N LYS A 164 13.13 13.60 -6.06
CA LYS A 164 14.46 13.25 -5.57
C LYS A 164 15.49 14.39 -5.71
N ASN A 165 15.36 15.21 -6.75
CA ASN A 165 16.35 16.23 -7.05
C ASN A 165 16.31 17.40 -6.06
N ILE A 166 15.15 17.68 -5.46
CA ILE A 166 14.96 18.78 -4.50
C ILE A 166 14.67 18.30 -3.08
N GLY A 167 14.57 16.97 -2.88
CA GLY A 167 14.30 16.39 -1.57
C GLY A 167 12.92 16.77 -1.01
N ASP A 168 11.92 16.88 -1.89
CA ASP A 168 10.55 17.19 -1.49
C ASP A 168 9.84 15.94 -1.02
N HIS A 169 9.32 15.97 0.22
CA HIS A 169 8.69 14.86 0.89
C HIS A 169 7.29 15.21 1.37
N ARG A 170 6.40 14.23 1.35
CA ARG A 170 5.07 14.36 1.95
C ARG A 170 4.83 13.26 2.98
N ASN A 171 4.49 13.69 4.20
CA ASN A 171 4.22 12.82 5.34
C ASN A 171 2.72 12.79 5.62
N LEU A 172 2.12 11.61 5.70
CA LEU A 172 0.73 11.43 6.06
C LEU A 172 0.62 10.55 7.30
N ALA A 173 -0.29 10.88 8.21
CA ALA A 173 -0.57 10.07 9.38
C ALA A 173 -2.05 10.14 9.76
N GLY A 174 -2.59 9.03 10.23
CA GLY A 174 -3.98 8.92 10.66
C GLY A 174 -4.17 7.89 11.75
N TRP A 175 -5.31 7.98 12.43
CA TRP A 175 -5.78 6.99 13.36
C TRP A 175 -7.25 6.68 13.09
N GLY A 176 -7.74 5.57 13.58
CA GLY A 176 -9.14 5.26 13.39
C GLY A 176 -9.62 4.06 14.20
N VAL A 177 -10.90 3.80 13.99
CA VAL A 177 -11.60 2.66 14.56
C VAL A 177 -12.35 1.92 13.46
N GLY A 178 -12.52 0.62 13.64
CA GLY A 178 -13.19 -0.22 12.66
C GLY A 178 -14.08 -1.28 13.30
N VAL A 179 -15.05 -1.73 12.52
CA VAL A 179 -15.90 -2.87 12.83
C VAL A 179 -15.79 -3.86 11.69
N GLN A 180 -15.54 -5.12 12.01
CA GLN A 180 -15.41 -6.19 11.05
C GLN A 180 -16.35 -7.33 11.41
N TYR A 181 -17.14 -7.80 10.46
CA TYR A 181 -17.90 -9.03 10.54
C TYR A 181 -17.37 -10.02 9.50
N ALA A 182 -16.79 -11.13 9.94
CA ALA A 182 -16.12 -12.09 9.08
C ALA A 182 -16.60 -13.52 9.35
N ARG A 183 -17.55 -14.01 8.54
CA ARG A 183 -17.98 -15.40 8.56
C ARG A 183 -17.13 -16.21 7.58
N PRO A 184 -16.33 -17.17 8.03
CA PRO A 184 -15.46 -17.95 7.16
C PRO A 184 -16.23 -18.59 6.00
N ASN A 185 -15.66 -18.49 4.78
CA ASN A 185 -16.21 -19.03 3.53
C ASN A 185 -17.61 -18.49 3.15
N ASP A 186 -18.01 -17.34 3.65
CA ASP A 186 -19.32 -16.76 3.36
C ASP A 186 -19.20 -15.23 3.19
N TYR A 187 -19.33 -14.46 4.26
CA TYR A 187 -19.36 -13.00 4.23
C TYR A 187 -18.15 -12.37 4.89
N TYR A 188 -17.69 -11.28 4.31
CA TYR A 188 -16.79 -10.33 4.93
C TYR A 188 -17.32 -8.92 4.77
N LEU A 189 -17.50 -8.23 5.89
CA LEU A 189 -17.93 -6.83 5.95
C LEU A 189 -16.95 -6.09 6.84
N ARG A 190 -16.52 -4.92 6.41
CA ARG A 190 -15.66 -4.02 7.19
C ARG A 190 -16.09 -2.59 7.00
N VAL A 191 -16.17 -1.85 8.09
CA VAL A 191 -16.37 -0.39 8.12
C VAL A 191 -15.29 0.21 8.98
N ASP A 192 -14.50 1.12 8.42
CA ASP A 192 -13.48 1.87 9.13
C ASP A 192 -13.84 3.36 9.10
N TYR A 193 -13.68 4.04 10.23
CA TYR A 193 -13.63 5.49 10.34
C TYR A 193 -12.21 5.90 10.71
N ALA A 194 -11.62 6.78 9.91
CA ALA A 194 -10.27 7.28 10.10
C ALA A 194 -10.21 8.79 10.10
N ARG A 195 -9.28 9.34 10.87
CA ARG A 195 -9.04 10.79 11.00
C ARG A 195 -7.54 11.07 10.91
N ASN A 196 -7.18 12.20 10.29
CA ASN A 196 -5.78 12.60 10.20
C ASN A 196 -5.21 13.00 11.58
N LEU A 197 -3.90 12.78 11.76
CA LEU A 197 -3.16 13.07 13.00
C LEU A 197 -2.27 14.29 12.87
N ASN A 198 -1.65 14.49 11.73
CA ASN A 198 -0.64 15.54 11.51
C ASN A 198 -1.21 16.84 10.96
N GLY A 199 -2.53 16.93 10.75
CA GLY A 199 -3.19 18.14 10.26
C GLY A 199 -2.87 18.51 8.81
N GLU A 200 -2.20 17.62 8.07
CA GLU A 200 -1.93 17.80 6.64
C GLU A 200 -3.25 17.85 5.85
N ALA A 201 -3.46 18.95 5.12
CA ALA A 201 -4.64 19.12 4.28
C ALA A 201 -4.64 18.12 3.11
N TYR A 202 -5.83 17.74 2.65
CA TYR A 202 -5.99 16.98 1.41
C TYR A 202 -5.60 17.86 0.21
N GLN A 203 -4.84 17.28 -0.71
CA GLN A 203 -4.46 17.96 -1.97
C GLN A 203 -5.28 17.45 -3.16
N SER A 204 -5.80 16.23 -3.04
CA SER A 204 -6.60 15.59 -4.09
C SER A 204 -8.09 15.95 -4.05
N GLU A 205 -8.58 16.55 -2.96
CA GLU A 205 -9.98 16.93 -2.78
C GLU A 205 -10.10 18.36 -2.23
N GLU A 206 -11.06 19.16 -2.75
CA GLU A 206 -11.28 20.56 -2.33
C GLU A 206 -11.82 20.71 -0.89
N ASN A 207 -12.41 19.66 -0.32
CA ASN A 207 -12.97 19.70 1.03
C ASN A 207 -12.05 19.01 2.02
N ASP A 208 -11.45 19.80 2.90
CA ASP A 208 -10.67 19.33 4.05
C ASP A 208 -11.62 18.68 5.07
N LYS A 209 -11.95 17.41 4.84
CA LYS A 209 -12.72 16.62 5.78
C LYS A 209 -11.76 15.95 6.74
N ASN A 210 -11.79 16.36 8.00
CA ASN A 210 -10.96 15.80 9.08
C ASN A 210 -11.22 14.31 9.36
N GLY A 211 -12.00 13.59 8.57
CA GLY A 211 -12.30 12.17 8.74
C GLY A 211 -12.92 11.53 7.52
N ARG A 212 -12.66 10.23 7.35
CA ARG A 212 -13.09 9.42 6.22
C ARG A 212 -13.67 8.09 6.68
N VAL A 213 -14.70 7.64 5.96
CA VAL A 213 -15.30 6.32 6.16
C VAL A 213 -14.98 5.44 4.98
N TRP A 214 -14.50 4.23 5.26
CA TRP A 214 -14.28 3.18 4.27
C TRP A 214 -15.24 2.02 4.52
N PHE A 215 -15.74 1.45 3.44
CA PHE A 215 -16.60 0.27 3.47
C PHE A 215 -16.08 -0.77 2.50
N LEU A 216 -15.93 -2.00 2.98
CA LEU A 216 -15.58 -3.16 2.17
C LEU A 216 -16.56 -4.29 2.47
N ALA A 217 -17.11 -4.88 1.43
CA ALA A 217 -17.99 -6.05 1.53
C ALA A 217 -17.70 -7.02 0.39
N TYR A 218 -17.62 -8.31 0.71
CA TYR A 218 -17.63 -9.36 -0.30
C TYR A 218 -18.30 -10.63 0.25
N LYS A 219 -18.76 -11.45 -0.68
CA LYS A 219 -19.34 -12.78 -0.43
C LYS A 219 -18.62 -13.81 -1.29
N LEU A 220 -18.29 -14.95 -0.68
CA LEU A 220 -17.82 -16.13 -1.39
C LEU A 220 -18.98 -17.04 -1.72
N PHE A 221 -18.97 -17.65 -2.91
CA PHE A 221 -20.01 -18.55 -3.41
C PHE A 221 -19.45 -19.97 -3.57
#